data_60bde45f0331a6ec518b2439aa5361c5
#
_entry.id   60bde45f0331a6ec518b2439aa5361c5
#
_cell.length_a   1.000
_cell.length_b   1.000
_cell.length_c   1.000
_cell.angle_alpha   90.00
_cell.angle_beta   90.00
_cell.angle_gamma   90.00
#
_symmetry.space_group_name_H-M   'P 1'
#
loop_
_entity.id
_entity.type
_entity.pdbx_description
1 polymer ?
#
loop_
_entity_poly.entity_id
_entity_poly.type
_entity_poly.pdbx_seq_one_letter_code
_entity_poly.pdbx_strand_id
1 'polypeptide(L)'
;ITLPDRELACAPIDSPLGQEYLGAMRAAINCALANRQIVTHLVRQAFAEILPHADLSLMYDVSHNTCKVEEHRVGNQSRRLFVHRKGATRAFGPGHPDIPPDLQTIGQPVLIGGTMGTASYLLVGTAESMNMAYGSACHGAGRSMSRHQATRQWKGGKVIDDLAKEGILIRSPSKRGVAEEAPGAYKDVTAVVDAAEAAQLARKVAKMRPLICIKG
;
A
#
# COMPACT_ATOMS: atom_id res chain seq x y z
N ILE A 1 -0.56 -18.49 -26.43
CA ILE A 1 -0.01 -17.11 -26.56
C ILE A 1 1.50 -17.20 -26.38
N THR A 2 2.25 -16.75 -27.37
CA THR A 2 3.72 -16.60 -27.22
C THR A 2 3.98 -15.33 -26.43
N LEU A 3 4.62 -15.46 -25.28
CA LEU A 3 4.93 -14.33 -24.40
C LEU A 3 6.34 -13.81 -24.73
N PRO A 4 6.53 -12.49 -24.90
CA PRO A 4 7.86 -11.90 -25.08
C PRO A 4 8.69 -11.98 -23.80
N ASP A 5 8.02 -12.00 -22.65
CA ASP A 5 8.62 -12.17 -21.33
C ASP A 5 7.67 -12.98 -20.44
N ARG A 6 8.22 -13.81 -19.57
CA ARG A 6 7.44 -14.65 -18.64
C ARG A 6 6.57 -13.82 -17.68
N GLU A 7 7.01 -12.65 -17.30
CA GLU A 7 6.29 -11.75 -16.38
C GLU A 7 5.10 -11.05 -17.05
N LEU A 8 5.00 -11.13 -18.39
CA LEU A 8 3.86 -10.62 -19.17
C LEU A 8 2.80 -11.71 -19.42
N ALA A 9 2.72 -12.72 -18.55
CA ALA A 9 1.69 -13.74 -18.65
C ALA A 9 0.30 -13.11 -18.68
N CYS A 10 -0.51 -13.51 -19.65
CA CYS A 10 -1.86 -12.98 -19.85
C CYS A 10 -2.81 -14.09 -20.32
N ALA A 11 -4.09 -13.89 -20.09
CA ALA A 11 -5.16 -14.72 -20.61
C ALA A 11 -6.32 -13.83 -21.07
N PRO A 12 -7.05 -14.20 -22.14
CA PRO A 12 -8.29 -13.53 -22.48
C PRO A 12 -9.26 -13.59 -21.30
N ILE A 13 -9.89 -12.44 -21.01
CA ILE A 13 -10.71 -12.32 -19.79
C ILE A 13 -11.90 -13.28 -19.76
N ASP A 14 -12.47 -13.58 -20.91
CA ASP A 14 -13.62 -14.47 -21.06
C ASP A 14 -13.23 -15.95 -21.24
N SER A 15 -11.93 -16.26 -21.21
CA SER A 15 -11.46 -17.65 -21.24
C SER A 15 -11.65 -18.35 -19.90
N PRO A 16 -11.76 -19.70 -19.88
CA PRO A 16 -11.80 -20.46 -18.62
C PRO A 16 -10.64 -20.10 -17.66
N LEU A 17 -9.42 -19.97 -18.20
CA LEU A 17 -8.23 -19.61 -17.44
C LEU A 17 -8.32 -18.20 -16.87
N GLY A 18 -8.83 -17.22 -17.64
CA GLY A 18 -9.04 -15.85 -17.17
C GLY A 18 -10.05 -15.79 -16.03
N GLN A 19 -11.15 -16.53 -16.13
CA GLN A 19 -12.17 -16.60 -15.07
C GLN A 19 -11.67 -17.31 -13.81
N GLU A 20 -10.93 -18.40 -13.95
CA GLU A 20 -10.29 -19.10 -12.83
C GLU A 20 -9.31 -18.18 -12.10
N TYR A 21 -8.45 -17.47 -12.83
CA TYR A 21 -7.54 -16.48 -12.26
C TYR A 21 -8.28 -15.39 -11.47
N LEU A 22 -9.33 -14.80 -12.03
CA LEU A 22 -10.13 -13.77 -11.36
C LEU A 22 -10.79 -14.32 -10.09
N GLY A 23 -11.29 -15.55 -10.12
CA GLY A 23 -11.89 -16.21 -8.96
C GLY A 23 -10.87 -16.38 -7.83
N ALA A 24 -9.72 -16.96 -8.14
CA ALA A 24 -8.62 -17.18 -7.18
C ALA A 24 -8.11 -15.85 -6.59
N MET A 25 -7.93 -14.83 -7.42
CA MET A 25 -7.48 -13.52 -6.98
C MET A 25 -8.51 -12.84 -6.06
N ARG A 26 -9.80 -12.89 -6.36
CA ARG A 26 -10.86 -12.35 -5.51
C ARG A 26 -10.90 -13.05 -4.15
N ALA A 27 -10.75 -14.37 -4.13
CA ALA A 27 -10.65 -15.14 -2.89
C ALA A 27 -9.44 -14.69 -2.05
N ALA A 28 -8.27 -14.55 -2.66
CA ALA A 28 -7.06 -14.07 -1.99
C ALA A 28 -7.22 -12.64 -1.43
N ILE A 29 -7.86 -11.74 -2.16
CA ILE A 29 -8.17 -10.37 -1.71
C ILE A 29 -9.10 -10.42 -0.48
N ASN A 30 -10.15 -11.23 -0.51
CA ASN A 30 -11.08 -11.37 0.61
C ASN A 30 -10.40 -11.93 1.86
N CYS A 31 -9.52 -12.93 1.71
CA CYS A 31 -8.70 -13.44 2.81
C CYS A 31 -7.80 -12.35 3.40
N ALA A 32 -7.16 -11.53 2.55
CA ALA A 32 -6.32 -10.42 3.00
C ALA A 32 -7.12 -9.34 3.73
N LEU A 33 -8.34 -9.03 3.27
CA LEU A 33 -9.25 -8.08 3.94
C LEU A 33 -9.67 -8.62 5.31
N ALA A 34 -10.08 -9.89 5.40
CA ALA A 34 -10.46 -10.52 6.66
C ALA A 34 -9.29 -10.54 7.65
N ASN A 35 -8.08 -10.91 7.20
CA ASN A 35 -6.88 -10.87 8.04
C ASN A 35 -6.62 -9.47 8.59
N ARG A 36 -6.74 -8.42 7.78
CA ARG A 36 -6.55 -7.03 8.22
C ARG A 36 -7.59 -6.59 9.25
N GLN A 37 -8.85 -7.02 9.10
CA GLN A 37 -9.89 -6.79 10.10
C GLN A 37 -9.59 -7.49 11.43
N ILE A 38 -9.11 -8.74 11.39
CA ILE A 38 -8.69 -9.47 12.59
C ILE A 38 -7.54 -8.74 13.30
N VAL A 39 -6.50 -8.34 12.55
CA VAL A 39 -5.38 -7.57 13.13
C VAL A 39 -5.88 -6.26 13.75
N THR A 40 -6.76 -5.53 13.08
CA THR A 40 -7.35 -4.31 13.61
C THR A 40 -8.14 -4.56 14.91
N HIS A 41 -8.90 -5.65 14.98
CA HIS A 41 -9.62 -6.05 16.19
C HIS A 41 -8.68 -6.33 17.36
N LEU A 42 -7.62 -7.13 17.11
CA LEU A 42 -6.62 -7.45 18.14
C LEU A 42 -5.88 -6.18 18.64
N VAL A 43 -5.57 -5.26 17.72
CA VAL A 43 -4.98 -3.96 18.09
C VAL A 43 -5.92 -3.17 18.99
N ARG A 44 -7.20 -3.08 18.65
CA ARG A 44 -8.21 -2.40 19.48
C ARG A 44 -8.33 -3.03 20.86
N GLN A 45 -8.31 -4.36 20.95
CA GLN A 45 -8.32 -5.05 22.26
C GLN A 45 -7.09 -4.67 23.10
N ALA A 46 -5.90 -4.74 22.53
CA ALA A 46 -4.66 -4.38 23.24
C ALA A 46 -4.66 -2.90 23.70
N PHE A 47 -5.19 -2.00 22.89
CA PHE A 47 -5.34 -0.59 23.26
C PHE A 47 -6.35 -0.39 24.38
N ALA A 48 -7.50 -1.08 24.34
CA ALA A 48 -8.51 -0.99 25.39
C ALA A 48 -8.00 -1.44 26.76
N GLU A 49 -7.08 -2.44 26.79
CA GLU A 49 -6.44 -2.90 28.03
C GLU A 49 -5.43 -1.88 28.60
N ILE A 50 -4.66 -1.22 27.73
CA ILE A 50 -3.52 -0.37 28.15
C ILE A 50 -3.93 1.09 28.22
N LEU A 51 -4.79 1.54 27.33
CA LEU A 51 -5.26 2.92 27.17
C LEU A 51 -6.80 2.93 27.03
N PRO A 52 -7.56 2.65 28.10
CA PRO A 52 -9.01 2.42 28.03
C PRO A 52 -9.83 3.62 27.51
N HIS A 53 -9.23 4.81 27.46
CA HIS A 53 -9.88 6.03 26.93
C HIS A 53 -9.49 6.34 25.48
N ALA A 54 -8.63 5.51 24.84
CA ALA A 54 -8.25 5.73 23.46
C ALA A 54 -9.33 5.19 22.50
N ASP A 55 -9.86 6.07 21.66
CA ASP A 55 -10.70 5.66 20.54
C ASP A 55 -9.84 5.40 19.29
N LEU A 56 -9.98 4.23 18.71
CA LEU A 56 -9.33 3.82 17.46
C LEU A 56 -10.36 3.67 16.34
N SER A 57 -10.77 4.80 15.79
CA SER A 57 -11.65 4.82 14.61
C SER A 57 -10.87 4.47 13.34
N LEU A 58 -11.56 3.85 12.39
CA LEU A 58 -10.98 3.56 11.06
C LEU A 58 -11.13 4.79 10.17
N MET A 59 -10.01 5.40 9.80
CA MET A 59 -10.02 6.51 8.86
C MET A 59 -10.28 6.02 7.42
N TYR A 60 -9.56 5.01 6.97
CA TYR A 60 -9.70 4.44 5.64
C TYR A 60 -9.06 3.05 5.54
N ASP A 61 -9.62 2.19 4.68
CA ASP A 61 -9.05 0.88 4.35
C ASP A 61 -8.78 0.80 2.85
N VAL A 62 -7.54 0.44 2.47
CA VAL A 62 -7.11 0.37 1.08
C VAL A 62 -6.27 -0.86 0.82
N SER A 63 -6.48 -1.48 -0.33
CA SER A 63 -5.68 -2.61 -0.80
C SER A 63 -4.72 -2.18 -1.90
N HIS A 64 -3.52 -2.76 -1.90
CA HIS A 64 -2.44 -2.47 -2.86
C HIS A 64 -2.11 -3.65 -3.79
N ASN A 65 -2.87 -4.74 -3.68
CA ASN A 65 -2.83 -5.87 -4.59
C ASN A 65 -4.27 -6.22 -4.97
N THR A 66 -4.73 -5.69 -6.09
CA THR A 66 -6.13 -5.84 -6.53
C THR A 66 -6.23 -5.90 -8.04
N CYS A 67 -7.35 -6.41 -8.51
CA CYS A 67 -7.82 -6.17 -9.87
C CYS A 67 -9.29 -5.79 -9.80
N LYS A 68 -9.63 -4.62 -10.30
CA LYS A 68 -10.99 -4.10 -10.29
C LYS A 68 -11.43 -3.74 -11.70
N VAL A 69 -12.71 -3.94 -11.96
CA VAL A 69 -13.33 -3.44 -13.20
C VAL A 69 -13.63 -1.96 -13.00
N GLU A 70 -13.06 -1.14 -13.83
CA GLU A 70 -13.16 0.33 -13.72
C GLU A 70 -13.37 0.92 -15.12
N GLU A 71 -14.01 2.08 -15.19
CA GLU A 71 -14.15 2.84 -16.43
C GLU A 71 -13.03 3.86 -16.54
N HIS A 72 -12.31 3.78 -17.65
CA HIS A 72 -11.20 4.69 -17.92
C HIS A 72 -11.22 5.17 -19.36
N ARG A 73 -10.73 6.38 -19.56
CA ARG A 73 -10.53 6.94 -20.89
C ARG A 73 -9.25 6.37 -21.51
N VAL A 74 -9.40 5.74 -22.67
CA VAL A 74 -8.28 5.24 -23.48
C VAL A 74 -8.34 5.93 -24.84
N GLY A 75 -7.45 6.86 -25.09
CA GLY A 75 -7.58 7.80 -26.21
C GLY A 75 -8.87 8.61 -26.08
N ASN A 76 -9.73 8.56 -27.11
CA ASN A 76 -11.00 9.29 -27.14
C ASN A 76 -12.22 8.45 -26.70
N GLN A 77 -12.01 7.23 -26.20
CA GLN A 77 -13.10 6.31 -25.84
C GLN A 77 -13.07 5.99 -24.34
N SER A 78 -14.25 5.95 -23.70
CA SER A 78 -14.41 5.31 -22.40
C SER A 78 -14.42 3.81 -22.57
N ARG A 79 -13.65 3.09 -21.77
CA ARG A 79 -13.55 1.62 -21.79
C ARG A 79 -13.63 1.05 -20.39
N ARG A 80 -14.33 -0.08 -20.25
CA ARG A 80 -14.25 -0.92 -19.03
C ARG A 80 -12.98 -1.74 -19.09
N LEU A 81 -12.12 -1.54 -18.08
CA LEU A 81 -10.82 -2.20 -17.97
C LEU A 81 -10.74 -3.00 -16.66
N PHE A 82 -9.99 -4.10 -16.70
CA PHE A 82 -9.55 -4.79 -15.49
C PHE A 82 -8.23 -4.17 -15.05
N VAL A 83 -8.32 -3.25 -14.09
CA VAL A 83 -7.14 -2.52 -13.61
C VAL A 83 -6.45 -3.31 -12.52
N HIS A 84 -5.30 -3.89 -12.85
CA HIS A 84 -4.43 -4.58 -11.91
C HIS A 84 -3.55 -3.58 -11.16
N ARG A 85 -3.57 -3.65 -9.84
CA ARG A 85 -2.64 -2.91 -8.98
C ARG A 85 -1.84 -3.90 -8.14
N LYS A 86 -0.52 -3.85 -8.25
CA LYS A 86 0.42 -4.60 -7.42
C LYS A 86 1.45 -3.64 -6.87
N GLY A 87 1.44 -3.44 -5.56
CA GLY A 87 2.26 -2.40 -4.94
C GLY A 87 1.79 -0.97 -5.23
N ALA A 88 0.56 -0.82 -5.66
CA ALA A 88 -0.11 0.46 -5.90
C ALA A 88 -1.53 0.43 -5.35
N THR A 89 -2.05 1.57 -4.93
CA THR A 89 -3.42 1.72 -4.44
C THR A 89 -4.24 2.58 -5.39
N ARG A 90 -5.57 2.51 -5.26
CA ARG A 90 -6.42 3.51 -5.90
C ARG A 90 -6.13 4.89 -5.31
N ALA A 91 -6.17 5.89 -6.16
CA ALA A 91 -5.96 7.29 -5.82
C ALA A 91 -6.93 8.17 -6.61
N PHE A 92 -8.22 7.89 -6.50
CA PHE A 92 -9.26 8.64 -7.22
C PHE A 92 -9.37 10.06 -6.67
N GLY A 93 -9.51 11.01 -7.59
CA GLY A 93 -9.68 12.42 -7.25
C GLY A 93 -11.09 12.73 -6.73
N PRO A 94 -11.28 13.98 -6.24
CA PRO A 94 -12.59 14.45 -5.79
C PRO A 94 -13.67 14.26 -6.85
N GLY A 95 -14.89 13.95 -6.41
CA GLY A 95 -16.05 13.75 -7.28
C GLY A 95 -16.17 12.38 -7.94
N HIS A 96 -15.21 11.48 -7.75
CA HIS A 96 -15.30 10.14 -8.33
C HIS A 96 -16.42 9.31 -7.64
N PRO A 97 -17.33 8.65 -8.40
CA PRO A 97 -18.52 7.98 -7.83
C PRO A 97 -18.18 6.83 -6.87
N ASP A 98 -17.03 6.19 -7.02
CA ASP A 98 -16.58 5.10 -6.15
C ASP A 98 -15.94 5.55 -4.84
N ILE A 99 -15.85 6.86 -4.58
CA ILE A 99 -15.36 7.40 -3.31
C ILE A 99 -16.54 7.52 -2.33
N PRO A 100 -16.36 7.12 -1.05
CA PRO A 100 -17.40 7.32 -0.02
C PRO A 100 -17.85 8.77 0.08
N PRO A 101 -19.15 9.03 0.40
CA PRO A 101 -19.73 10.37 0.38
C PRO A 101 -18.99 11.41 1.23
N ASP A 102 -18.46 11.02 2.37
CA ASP A 102 -17.69 11.85 3.30
C ASP A 102 -16.31 12.27 2.74
N LEU A 103 -15.81 11.58 1.73
CA LEU A 103 -14.54 11.85 1.06
C LEU A 103 -14.69 12.43 -0.35
N GLN A 104 -15.91 12.58 -0.84
CA GLN A 104 -16.19 13.04 -2.21
C GLN A 104 -15.56 14.39 -2.57
N THR A 105 -15.51 15.32 -1.63
CA THR A 105 -14.92 16.64 -1.85
C THR A 105 -13.40 16.68 -1.70
N ILE A 106 -12.83 15.65 -1.06
CA ILE A 106 -11.40 15.61 -0.70
C ILE A 106 -10.61 14.76 -1.70
N GLY A 107 -11.18 13.64 -2.11
CA GLY A 107 -10.52 12.58 -2.86
C GLY A 107 -10.15 11.38 -1.99
N GLN A 108 -9.73 10.32 -2.62
CA GLN A 108 -9.42 9.06 -1.95
C GLN A 108 -8.12 9.17 -1.14
N PRO A 109 -8.11 8.80 0.15
CA PRO A 109 -6.89 8.75 0.94
C PRO A 109 -5.87 7.75 0.38
N VAL A 110 -4.60 8.16 0.36
CA VAL A 110 -3.46 7.36 -0.07
C VAL A 110 -2.42 7.35 1.04
N LEU A 111 -2.11 6.19 1.57
CA LEU A 111 -1.05 6.03 2.58
C LEU A 111 0.22 5.54 1.90
N ILE A 112 1.30 6.32 2.01
CA ILE A 112 2.64 5.91 1.57
C ILE A 112 3.49 5.65 2.79
N GLY A 113 3.67 4.37 3.11
CA GLY A 113 4.48 3.95 4.25
C GLY A 113 5.98 4.08 3.96
N GLY A 114 6.71 4.57 4.95
CA GLY A 114 8.16 4.51 4.99
C GLY A 114 8.67 3.21 5.62
N THR A 115 9.77 3.31 6.35
CA THR A 115 10.41 2.20 7.05
C THR A 115 10.21 2.29 8.56
N MET A 116 10.77 1.35 9.32
CA MET A 116 10.72 1.34 10.79
C MET A 116 11.32 2.60 11.43
N GLY A 117 12.25 3.29 10.76
CA GLY A 117 12.94 4.49 11.28
C GLY A 117 12.58 5.77 10.54
N THR A 118 11.62 5.75 9.60
CA THR A 118 11.31 6.92 8.78
C THR A 118 9.84 7.33 8.87
N ALA A 119 9.50 8.49 8.31
CA ALA A 119 8.15 8.99 8.26
C ALA A 119 7.25 8.13 7.35
N SER A 120 5.94 8.26 7.52
CA SER A 120 4.92 7.88 6.57
C SER A 120 4.14 9.11 6.13
N TYR A 121 3.48 9.05 4.98
CA TYR A 121 2.72 10.18 4.45
C TYR A 121 1.29 9.78 4.17
N LEU A 122 0.39 10.69 4.51
CA LEU A 122 -0.99 10.68 4.05
C LEU A 122 -1.11 11.65 2.88
N LEU A 123 -1.64 11.17 1.79
CA LEU A 123 -1.96 11.92 0.60
C LEU A 123 -3.43 11.73 0.22
N VAL A 124 -3.89 12.48 -0.75
CA VAL A 124 -5.19 12.27 -1.39
C VAL A 124 -5.02 12.20 -2.90
N GLY A 125 -5.79 11.34 -3.54
CA GLY A 125 -5.82 11.21 -4.99
C GLY A 125 -6.25 12.50 -5.68
N THR A 126 -5.82 12.67 -6.92
CA THR A 126 -6.12 13.83 -7.76
C THR A 126 -6.96 13.44 -8.97
N ALA A 127 -7.65 14.38 -9.58
CA ALA A 127 -8.36 14.13 -10.84
C ALA A 127 -7.38 13.73 -11.96
N GLU A 128 -6.16 14.28 -11.95
CA GLU A 128 -5.15 14.00 -12.96
C GLU A 128 -4.60 12.56 -12.87
N SER A 129 -4.65 11.93 -11.70
CA SER A 129 -4.25 10.54 -11.53
C SER A 129 -5.03 9.57 -12.44
N MET A 130 -6.28 9.91 -12.79
CA MET A 130 -7.11 9.12 -13.71
C MET A 130 -6.52 9.09 -15.12
N ASN A 131 -5.98 10.23 -15.58
CA ASN A 131 -5.39 10.37 -16.91
C ASN A 131 -3.99 9.74 -16.95
N MET A 132 -3.19 9.94 -15.91
CA MET A 132 -1.78 9.56 -15.88
C MET A 132 -1.53 8.10 -15.48
N ALA A 133 -2.35 7.54 -14.58
CA ALA A 133 -2.08 6.25 -13.97
C ALA A 133 -3.35 5.46 -13.61
N TYR A 134 -4.43 5.63 -14.35
CA TYR A 134 -5.71 4.96 -14.07
C TYR A 134 -6.16 5.14 -12.60
N GLY A 135 -6.03 6.34 -12.06
CA GLY A 135 -6.39 6.62 -10.67
C GLY A 135 -5.57 5.80 -9.67
N SER A 136 -4.26 5.72 -9.86
CA SER A 136 -3.38 4.92 -9.00
C SER A 136 -2.22 5.74 -8.45
N ALA A 137 -1.77 5.38 -7.23
CA ALA A 137 -0.54 5.89 -6.63
C ALA A 137 0.23 4.75 -5.96
N CYS A 138 1.52 4.97 -5.68
CA CYS A 138 2.34 4.00 -4.93
C CYS A 138 1.80 3.82 -3.50
N HIS A 139 2.00 2.62 -2.91
CA HIS A 139 1.54 2.31 -1.55
C HIS A 139 2.63 2.41 -0.48
N GLY A 140 3.85 2.65 -0.86
CA GLY A 140 5.00 2.71 0.03
C GLY A 140 6.25 3.24 -0.67
N ALA A 141 7.33 3.44 0.09
CA ALA A 141 8.59 3.94 -0.44
C ALA A 141 9.20 3.02 -1.53
N GLY A 142 8.85 1.74 -1.49
CA GLY A 142 9.48 0.74 -2.34
C GLY A 142 10.90 0.41 -1.90
N ARG A 143 11.38 -0.74 -2.31
CA ARG A 143 12.70 -1.24 -1.92
C ARG A 143 13.78 -0.74 -2.89
N SER A 144 14.97 -0.46 -2.36
CA SER A 144 16.18 -0.20 -3.14
C SER A 144 16.94 -1.49 -3.45
N MET A 145 16.64 -2.58 -2.73
CA MET A 145 17.27 -3.90 -2.90
C MET A 145 16.33 -5.05 -2.54
N SER A 146 16.69 -6.28 -2.94
CA SER A 146 15.92 -7.48 -2.61
C SER A 146 16.02 -7.83 -1.11
N ARG A 147 15.03 -8.60 -0.59
CA ARG A 147 15.07 -9.12 0.78
C ARG A 147 16.33 -9.95 1.03
N HIS A 148 16.75 -10.74 0.05
CA HIS A 148 17.95 -11.56 0.14
C HIS A 148 19.23 -10.72 0.27
N GLN A 149 19.35 -9.62 -0.48
CA GLN A 149 20.45 -8.67 -0.34
C GLN A 149 20.43 -8.01 1.04
N ALA A 150 19.26 -7.60 1.53
CA ALA A 150 19.11 -6.99 2.85
C ALA A 150 19.60 -7.93 3.98
N THR A 151 19.23 -9.22 3.95
CA THR A 151 19.71 -10.19 4.96
C THR A 151 21.20 -10.48 4.93
N ARG A 152 21.85 -10.24 3.79
CA ARG A 152 23.31 -10.30 3.70
C ARG A 152 23.98 -9.05 4.29
N GLN A 153 23.36 -7.89 4.13
CA GLN A 153 23.92 -6.60 4.53
C GLN A 153 23.63 -6.27 6.00
N TRP A 154 22.48 -6.64 6.52
CA TRP A 154 22.08 -6.35 7.91
C TRP A 154 21.84 -7.61 8.74
N LYS A 155 22.22 -7.51 10.01
CA LYS A 155 21.89 -8.47 11.06
C LYS A 155 20.67 -7.94 11.84
N GLY A 156 19.59 -8.69 11.92
CA GLY A 156 18.35 -8.22 12.56
C GLY A 156 18.52 -7.79 14.02
N GLY A 157 19.36 -8.48 14.80
CA GLY A 157 19.69 -8.05 16.17
C GLY A 157 20.34 -6.67 16.19
N LYS A 158 21.32 -6.42 15.31
CA LYS A 158 21.95 -5.12 15.21
C LYS A 158 20.99 -4.01 14.78
N VAL A 159 20.07 -4.29 13.86
CA VAL A 159 19.03 -3.33 13.46
C VAL A 159 18.15 -2.96 14.65
N ILE A 160 17.75 -3.94 15.47
CA ILE A 160 16.96 -3.71 16.69
C ILE A 160 17.74 -2.82 17.66
N ASP A 161 19.00 -3.13 17.93
CA ASP A 161 19.86 -2.39 18.85
C ASP A 161 20.11 -0.94 18.39
N ASP A 162 20.35 -0.76 17.10
CA ASP A 162 20.61 0.56 16.53
C ASP A 162 19.35 1.44 16.56
N LEU A 163 18.19 0.91 16.21
CA LEU A 163 16.92 1.64 16.28
C LEU A 163 16.48 1.91 17.73
N ALA A 164 16.81 1.01 18.67
CA ALA A 164 16.55 1.25 20.08
C ALA A 164 17.32 2.47 20.64
N LYS A 165 18.54 2.75 20.16
CA LYS A 165 19.29 3.96 20.49
C LYS A 165 18.60 5.24 20.01
N GLU A 166 17.78 5.14 18.97
CA GLU A 166 16.96 6.23 18.44
C GLU A 166 15.57 6.30 19.09
N GLY A 167 15.32 5.48 20.11
CA GLY A 167 14.04 5.41 20.83
C GLY A 167 12.96 4.58 20.11
N ILE A 168 13.34 3.80 19.10
CA ILE A 168 12.42 2.95 18.34
C ILE A 168 12.51 1.51 18.82
N LEU A 169 11.45 1.02 19.50
CA LEU A 169 11.37 -0.33 20.02
C LEU A 169 10.77 -1.29 18.99
N ILE A 170 11.52 -2.34 18.64
CA ILE A 170 11.04 -3.37 17.73
C ILE A 170 10.70 -4.63 18.52
N ARG A 171 9.51 -5.17 18.27
CA ARG A 171 9.07 -6.49 18.73
C ARG A 171 8.75 -7.36 17.51
N SER A 172 9.47 -8.43 17.32
CA SER A 172 9.28 -9.34 16.18
C SER A 172 9.70 -10.76 16.58
N PRO A 173 8.94 -11.78 16.21
CA PRO A 173 9.35 -13.18 16.41
C PRO A 173 10.50 -13.57 15.46
N SER A 174 10.79 -12.79 14.43
CA SER A 174 11.77 -13.11 13.39
C SER A 174 12.86 -12.05 13.25
N LYS A 175 14.06 -12.34 13.77
CA LYS A 175 15.24 -11.50 13.52
C LYS A 175 15.59 -11.40 12.03
N ARG A 176 15.32 -12.47 11.26
CA ARG A 176 15.51 -12.46 9.80
C ARG A 176 14.55 -11.47 9.14
N GLY A 177 13.26 -11.50 9.53
CA GLY A 177 12.28 -10.52 9.05
C GLY A 177 12.68 -9.09 9.35
N VAL A 178 13.24 -8.80 10.53
CA VAL A 178 13.76 -7.47 10.85
C VAL A 178 14.92 -7.07 9.93
N ALA A 179 15.83 -8.00 9.61
CA ALA A 179 16.93 -7.73 8.67
C ALA A 179 16.41 -7.46 7.25
N GLU A 180 15.41 -8.22 6.82
CA GLU A 180 14.75 -8.02 5.52
C GLU A 180 14.11 -6.63 5.40
N GLU A 181 13.59 -6.09 6.50
CA GLU A 181 12.89 -4.81 6.59
C GLU A 181 13.77 -3.67 7.13
N ALA A 182 15.10 -3.84 7.13
CA ALA A 182 16.03 -2.81 7.57
C ALA A 182 15.79 -1.47 6.83
N PRO A 183 15.87 -0.31 7.52
CA PRO A 183 15.59 0.99 6.89
C PRO A 183 16.38 1.25 5.61
N GLY A 184 17.66 0.91 5.58
CA GLY A 184 18.51 1.08 4.41
C GLY A 184 18.17 0.20 3.20
N ALA A 185 17.25 -0.77 3.33
CA ALA A 185 16.75 -1.59 2.22
C ALA A 185 15.68 -0.90 1.36
N TYR A 186 15.26 0.29 1.76
CA TYR A 186 14.19 1.04 1.12
C TYR A 186 14.67 2.35 0.52
N LYS A 187 13.92 2.87 -0.45
CA LYS A 187 14.11 4.22 -0.98
C LYS A 187 13.70 5.26 0.06
N ASP A 188 14.19 6.48 -0.10
CA ASP A 188 13.73 7.61 0.70
C ASP A 188 12.24 7.88 0.41
N VAL A 189 11.41 7.71 1.44
CA VAL A 189 9.96 7.91 1.33
C VAL A 189 9.60 9.35 0.97
N THR A 190 10.38 10.34 1.40
CA THR A 190 10.15 11.74 1.07
C THR A 190 10.34 11.98 -0.42
N ALA A 191 11.44 11.49 -0.98
CA ALA A 191 11.71 11.60 -2.42
C ALA A 191 10.64 10.87 -3.26
N VAL A 192 10.14 9.71 -2.80
CA VAL A 192 9.06 8.98 -3.48
C VAL A 192 7.74 9.78 -3.45
N VAL A 193 7.43 10.38 -2.32
CA VAL A 193 6.21 11.20 -2.16
C VAL A 193 6.30 12.49 -2.99
N ASP A 194 7.46 13.14 -3.02
CA ASP A 194 7.70 14.33 -3.84
C ASP A 194 7.53 14.01 -5.33
N ALA A 195 8.05 12.86 -5.78
CA ALA A 195 7.87 12.41 -7.15
C ALA A 195 6.39 12.10 -7.48
N ALA A 196 5.65 11.47 -6.58
CA ALA A 196 4.23 11.18 -6.76
C ALA A 196 3.39 12.46 -6.85
N GLU A 197 3.72 13.47 -6.04
CA GLU A 197 3.05 14.77 -6.09
C GLU A 197 3.43 15.58 -7.34
N ALA A 198 4.69 15.60 -7.71
CA ALA A 198 5.16 16.27 -8.94
C ALA A 198 4.52 15.63 -10.20
N ALA A 199 4.30 14.32 -10.19
CA ALA A 199 3.56 13.60 -11.23
C ALA A 199 2.02 13.76 -11.12
N GLN A 200 1.53 14.54 -10.18
CA GLN A 200 0.10 14.79 -9.92
C GLN A 200 -0.73 13.51 -9.66
N LEU A 201 -0.11 12.44 -9.19
CA LEU A 201 -0.80 11.20 -8.86
C LEU A 201 -1.56 11.30 -7.53
N ALA A 202 -0.97 12.01 -6.56
CA ALA A 202 -1.59 12.27 -5.28
C ALA A 202 -0.98 13.54 -4.65
N ARG A 203 -1.77 14.28 -3.88
CA ARG A 203 -1.36 15.51 -3.20
C ARG A 203 -1.09 15.21 -1.73
N LYS A 204 0.02 15.71 -1.19
CA LYS A 204 0.38 15.60 0.23
C LYS A 204 -0.65 16.27 1.14
N VAL A 205 -1.00 15.60 2.22
CA VAL A 205 -1.86 16.11 3.30
C VAL A 205 -1.09 16.21 4.60
N ALA A 206 -0.42 15.12 5.00
CA ALA A 206 0.32 15.09 6.25
C ALA A 206 1.58 14.22 6.15
N LYS A 207 2.64 14.68 6.82
CA LYS A 207 3.81 13.86 7.14
C LYS A 207 3.65 13.37 8.58
N MET A 208 3.68 12.04 8.76
CA MET A 208 3.46 11.41 10.05
C MET A 208 4.76 10.78 10.56
N ARG A 209 5.08 11.04 11.82
CA ARG A 209 6.10 10.26 12.53
C ARG A 209 5.39 9.10 13.23
N PRO A 210 5.71 7.84 12.90
CA PRO A 210 5.08 6.70 13.55
C PRO A 210 5.43 6.67 15.05
N LEU A 211 4.41 6.56 15.90
CA LEU A 211 4.58 6.21 17.32
C LEU A 211 4.52 4.71 17.50
N ILE A 212 3.58 4.06 16.78
CA ILE A 212 3.39 2.61 16.78
C ILE A 212 3.16 2.20 15.33
N CYS A 213 3.82 1.13 14.90
CA CYS A 213 3.63 0.52 13.60
C CYS A 213 3.45 -0.98 13.76
N ILE A 214 2.29 -1.49 13.36
CA ILE A 214 1.95 -2.92 13.46
C ILE A 214 1.88 -3.48 12.05
N LYS A 215 2.64 -4.55 11.84
CA LYS A 215 2.68 -5.27 10.55
C LYS A 215 2.35 -6.75 10.80
N GLY A 216 1.47 -7.30 9.99
CA GLY A 216 1.11 -8.71 9.97
C GLY A 216 1.77 -9.49 8.85
#